data_f119b5c8bfee953a41351adf39fab669
#
_entry.id   f119b5c8bfee953a41351adf39fab669
#
_cell.length_a   1.000
_cell.length_b   1.000
_cell.length_c   1.000
_cell.angle_alpha   90.00
_cell.angle_beta   90.00
_cell.angle_gamma   90.00
#
_symmetry.space_group_name_H-M   'P 1'
#
loop_
_entity.id
_entity.type
_entity.pdbx_description
1 polymer ?
#
loop_
_entity_poly.entity_id
_entity_poly.type
_entity_poly.pdbx_seq_one_letter_code
_entity_poly.pdbx_strand_id
1 'polypeptide(L)'
;YTLADDALAPFSSVGTTARGVDVLAPGTSITSLRVPASMVDTLYPDSRAVFDMYTKGSGTSQSAAWVSGVVALLLQNRPELTPDQVKKLLRSTARPLSGVASNAQGGGVVDVTKALAAATPTNATQTFTKSTGTGSIEAARGSTHLLADDGSILSGEIDVMRQPWLGSFWAATATT
;
A
#
# COMPACT_ATOMS: atom_id res chain seq x y z
N TYR A 1 6.06 3.86 24.58
CA TYR A 1 6.13 3.12 23.29
C TYR A 1 7.59 2.75 23.05
N THR A 2 7.92 1.49 23.14
CA THR A 2 9.28 1.00 22.87
C THR A 2 9.30 0.41 21.48
N LEU A 3 10.16 0.91 20.62
CA LEU A 3 10.36 0.42 19.24
C LEU A 3 10.85 -1.06 19.20
N ALA A 4 11.21 -1.62 20.33
CA ALA A 4 11.65 -3.01 20.47
C ALA A 4 10.51 -4.03 20.27
N ASP A 5 9.26 -3.59 20.47
CA ASP A 5 8.08 -4.44 20.39
C ASP A 5 7.42 -4.42 19.00
N ASP A 6 8.00 -3.67 18.04
CA ASP A 6 7.49 -3.63 16.68
C ASP A 6 7.63 -5.01 16.00
N ALA A 7 6.56 -5.50 15.44
CA ALA A 7 6.51 -6.77 14.71
C ALA A 7 5.69 -6.65 13.43
N LEU A 8 5.98 -7.54 12.46
CA LEU A 8 5.18 -7.64 11.26
C LEU A 8 3.80 -8.21 11.60
N ALA A 9 2.74 -7.49 11.24
CA ALA A 9 1.38 -7.97 11.49
C ALA A 9 1.06 -9.21 10.62
N PRO A 10 0.31 -10.20 11.16
CA PRO A 10 0.00 -11.44 10.43
C PRO A 10 -0.75 -11.21 9.09
N PHE A 11 -1.47 -10.12 8.96
CA PHE A 11 -2.19 -9.75 7.74
C PHE A 11 -1.32 -8.99 6.72
N SER A 12 -0.05 -8.71 7.04
CA SER A 12 0.82 -7.97 6.12
C SER A 12 1.19 -8.83 4.92
N SER A 13 1.02 -8.27 3.73
CA SER A 13 1.46 -8.94 2.50
C SER A 13 2.98 -9.04 2.46
N VAL A 14 3.46 -10.18 2.02
CA VAL A 14 4.88 -10.45 1.77
C VAL A 14 5.12 -10.32 0.28
N GLY A 15 6.09 -9.49 -0.10
CA GLY A 15 6.48 -9.34 -1.48
C GLY A 15 7.30 -10.52 -2.01
N THR A 16 7.58 -10.50 -3.30
CA THR A 16 8.50 -11.43 -3.95
C THR A 16 9.91 -10.84 -4.03
N THR A 17 10.88 -11.64 -4.47
CA THR A 17 12.24 -11.15 -4.76
C THR A 17 12.27 -10.09 -5.87
N ALA A 18 11.34 -10.16 -6.83
CA ALA A 18 11.20 -9.19 -7.91
C ALA A 18 10.45 -7.93 -7.49
N ARG A 19 9.48 -8.06 -6.59
CA ARG A 19 8.62 -6.98 -6.08
C ARG A 19 8.41 -7.16 -4.59
N GLY A 20 9.38 -6.69 -3.80
CA GLY A 20 9.29 -6.66 -2.34
C GLY A 20 8.44 -5.49 -1.83
N VAL A 21 8.14 -5.54 -0.53
CA VAL A 21 7.62 -4.38 0.21
C VAL A 21 8.69 -3.27 0.22
N ASP A 22 8.30 -2.02 0.11
CA ASP A 22 9.25 -0.90 0.15
C ASP A 22 9.57 -0.47 1.58
N VAL A 23 8.54 -0.30 2.40
CA VAL A 23 8.66 0.10 3.81
C VAL A 23 7.51 -0.48 4.63
N LEU A 24 7.67 -0.50 5.93
CA LEU A 24 6.64 -0.79 6.92
C LEU A 24 6.18 0.49 7.62
N ALA A 25 4.93 0.50 8.05
CA ALA A 25 4.36 1.58 8.85
C ALA A 25 3.31 1.03 9.82
N PRO A 26 2.96 1.78 10.88
CA PRO A 26 1.91 1.37 11.81
C PRO A 26 0.61 1.06 11.07
N GLY A 27 0.03 -0.12 11.34
CA GLY A 27 -1.18 -0.59 10.66
C GLY A 27 -2.14 -1.36 11.57
N THR A 28 -1.81 -1.52 12.86
CA THR A 28 -2.64 -2.24 13.83
C THR A 28 -3.27 -1.26 14.81
N SER A 29 -4.58 -1.34 14.98
CA SER A 29 -5.37 -0.52 15.92
C SER A 29 -5.15 0.99 15.73
N ILE A 30 -5.04 1.42 14.49
CA ILE A 30 -4.85 2.83 14.15
C ILE A 30 -6.14 3.59 14.44
N THR A 31 -6.02 4.61 15.30
CA THR A 31 -7.13 5.50 15.64
C THR A 31 -7.26 6.60 14.58
N SER A 32 -8.46 6.75 14.03
CA SER A 32 -8.79 7.76 13.02
C SER A 32 -10.20 8.31 13.26
N LEU A 33 -10.62 9.27 12.45
CA LEU A 33 -11.94 9.87 12.55
C LEU A 33 -13.04 8.83 12.30
N ARG A 34 -14.07 8.86 13.14
CA ARG A 34 -15.27 8.06 12.98
C ARG A 34 -16.25 8.76 12.02
N VAL A 35 -16.89 7.98 11.17
CA VAL A 35 -18.05 8.46 10.38
C VAL A 35 -19.30 7.83 10.98
N PRO A 36 -20.08 8.58 11.78
CA PRO A 36 -21.28 8.08 12.42
C PRO A 36 -22.29 7.52 11.42
N ALA A 37 -22.95 6.42 11.77
CA ALA A 37 -23.93 5.72 10.95
C ALA A 37 -23.41 5.17 9.60
N SER A 38 -22.08 5.17 9.36
CA SER A 38 -21.50 4.44 8.24
C SER A 38 -21.67 2.92 8.42
N MET A 39 -21.52 2.17 7.33
CA MET A 39 -21.56 0.70 7.39
C MET A 39 -20.53 0.16 8.40
N VAL A 40 -19.30 0.71 8.40
CA VAL A 40 -18.24 0.29 9.35
C VAL A 40 -18.65 0.59 10.79
N ASP A 41 -19.18 1.78 11.06
CA ASP A 41 -19.63 2.20 12.40
C ASP A 41 -20.81 1.34 12.92
N THR A 42 -21.67 0.90 12.01
CA THR A 42 -22.83 0.06 12.34
C THR A 42 -22.43 -1.40 12.56
N LEU A 43 -21.53 -1.93 11.74
CA LEU A 43 -21.11 -3.34 11.83
C LEU A 43 -20.08 -3.58 12.94
N TYR A 44 -19.29 -2.57 13.30
CA TYR A 44 -18.22 -2.70 14.29
C TYR A 44 -18.28 -1.64 15.39
N PRO A 45 -19.36 -1.60 16.17
CA PRO A 45 -19.53 -0.59 17.22
C PRO A 45 -18.44 -0.63 18.28
N ASP A 46 -17.84 -1.80 18.53
CA ASP A 46 -16.75 -2.00 19.48
C ASP A 46 -15.42 -1.39 19.01
N SER A 47 -15.32 -1.01 17.74
CA SER A 47 -14.14 -0.30 17.21
C SER A 47 -14.11 1.16 17.61
N ARG A 48 -15.19 1.70 18.19
CA ARG A 48 -15.26 3.10 18.64
C ARG A 48 -14.21 3.37 19.71
N ALA A 49 -13.56 4.48 19.58
CA ALA A 49 -12.52 4.94 20.50
C ALA A 49 -12.97 6.19 21.23
N VAL A 50 -12.09 6.69 22.10
CA VAL A 50 -12.31 7.80 23.02
C VAL A 50 -13.18 8.92 22.45
N PHE A 51 -14.16 9.37 23.25
CA PHE A 51 -15.11 10.45 22.95
C PHE A 51 -16.10 10.21 21.81
N ASP A 52 -16.29 8.98 21.37
CA ASP A 52 -17.24 8.64 20.30
C ASP A 52 -16.99 9.36 18.95
N MET A 53 -15.86 10.07 18.85
CA MET A 53 -15.42 10.80 17.66
C MET A 53 -14.43 10.01 16.80
N TYR A 54 -13.87 8.95 17.35
CA TYR A 54 -12.82 8.16 16.73
C TYR A 54 -13.22 6.70 16.61
N THR A 55 -12.59 6.02 15.66
CA THR A 55 -12.68 4.56 15.50
C THR A 55 -11.28 3.99 15.32
N LYS A 56 -11.12 2.70 15.65
CA LYS A 56 -9.86 1.98 15.43
C LYS A 56 -10.01 1.01 14.27
N GLY A 57 -9.01 0.98 13.42
CA GLY A 57 -8.94 0.02 12.32
C GLY A 57 -7.54 -0.59 12.20
N SER A 58 -7.49 -1.79 11.62
CA SER A 58 -6.23 -2.48 11.33
C SER A 58 -6.19 -2.90 9.88
N GLY A 59 -5.02 -2.79 9.25
CA GLY A 59 -4.80 -3.21 7.89
C GLY A 59 -3.63 -2.47 7.24
N THR A 60 -3.13 -3.01 6.15
CA THR A 60 -2.10 -2.35 5.32
C THR A 60 -2.63 -1.06 4.68
N SER A 61 -3.95 -0.89 4.54
CA SER A 61 -4.59 0.35 4.10
C SER A 61 -4.35 1.50 5.08
N GLN A 62 -4.41 1.24 6.39
CA GLN A 62 -4.09 2.21 7.43
C GLN A 62 -2.61 2.59 7.40
N SER A 63 -1.74 1.60 7.19
CA SER A 63 -0.30 1.86 6.98
C SER A 63 -0.04 2.74 5.76
N ALA A 64 -0.73 2.50 4.65
CA ALA A 64 -0.60 3.31 3.44
C ALA A 64 -1.05 4.77 3.66
N ALA A 65 -2.16 4.98 4.37
CA ALA A 65 -2.64 6.31 4.74
C ALA A 65 -1.63 7.03 5.65
N TRP A 66 -1.04 6.31 6.61
CA TRP A 66 0.00 6.86 7.48
C TRP A 66 1.24 7.28 6.68
N VAL A 67 1.72 6.45 5.76
CA VAL A 67 2.84 6.80 4.86
C VAL A 67 2.50 8.01 4.00
N SER A 68 1.28 8.13 3.50
CA SER A 68 0.83 9.30 2.74
C SER A 68 0.95 10.60 3.56
N GLY A 69 0.61 10.56 4.85
CA GLY A 69 0.84 11.68 5.77
C GLY A 69 2.32 12.03 5.93
N VAL A 70 3.20 11.03 6.05
CA VAL A 70 4.66 11.25 6.11
C VAL A 70 5.17 11.88 4.80
N VAL A 71 4.69 11.43 3.65
CA VAL A 71 5.04 12.01 2.35
C VAL A 71 4.61 13.47 2.27
N ALA A 72 3.42 13.80 2.77
CA ALA A 72 2.96 15.19 2.83
C ALA A 72 3.90 16.09 3.66
N LEU A 73 4.39 15.58 4.81
CA LEU A 73 5.38 16.30 5.64
C LEU A 73 6.73 16.47 4.92
N LEU A 74 7.18 15.44 4.19
CA LEU A 74 8.40 15.54 3.39
C LEU A 74 8.27 16.59 2.29
N LEU A 75 7.15 16.60 1.58
CA LEU A 75 6.88 17.57 0.50
C LEU A 75 6.63 18.98 1.03
N GLN A 76 6.04 19.14 2.23
CA GLN A 76 5.95 20.44 2.88
C GLN A 76 7.33 21.02 3.19
N ASN A 77 8.27 20.17 3.62
CA ASN A 77 9.64 20.58 3.93
C ASN A 77 10.48 20.79 2.66
N ARG A 78 10.27 19.95 1.62
CA ARG A 78 11.02 19.95 0.36
C ARG A 78 10.08 19.71 -0.82
N PRO A 79 9.39 20.76 -1.32
CA PRO A 79 8.36 20.63 -2.37
C PRO A 79 8.89 20.10 -3.72
N GLU A 80 10.19 20.23 -3.96
CA GLU A 80 10.87 19.83 -5.20
C GLU A 80 11.21 18.33 -5.27
N LEU A 81 10.93 17.55 -4.20
CA LEU A 81 11.24 16.12 -4.22
C LEU A 81 10.42 15.40 -5.29
N THR A 82 11.12 14.64 -6.12
CA THR A 82 10.46 13.73 -7.06
C THR A 82 9.92 12.49 -6.35
N PRO A 83 8.92 11.78 -6.92
CA PRO A 83 8.40 10.53 -6.33
C PRO A 83 9.49 9.49 -6.04
N ASP A 84 10.47 9.35 -6.94
CA ASP A 84 11.59 8.43 -6.75
C ASP A 84 12.51 8.85 -5.60
N GLN A 85 12.72 10.15 -5.41
CA GLN A 85 13.49 10.67 -4.27
C GLN A 85 12.76 10.44 -2.95
N VAL A 86 11.46 10.67 -2.90
CA VAL A 86 10.62 10.38 -1.73
C VAL A 86 10.71 8.90 -1.36
N LYS A 87 10.51 8.01 -2.33
CA LYS A 87 10.61 6.56 -2.10
C LYS A 87 12.00 6.16 -1.59
N LYS A 88 13.05 6.70 -2.20
CA LYS A 88 14.42 6.41 -1.78
C LYS A 88 14.72 6.92 -0.37
N LEU A 89 14.25 8.12 -0.02
CA LEU A 89 14.36 8.66 1.35
C LEU A 89 13.70 7.73 2.36
N LEU A 90 12.44 7.38 2.15
CA LEU A 90 11.70 6.51 3.07
C LEU A 90 12.41 5.16 3.26
N ARG A 91 12.88 4.53 2.17
CA ARG A 91 13.54 3.23 2.24
C ARG A 91 14.92 3.28 2.91
N SER A 92 15.73 4.30 2.58
CA SER A 92 17.12 4.38 3.07
C SER A 92 17.23 4.83 4.53
N THR A 93 16.20 5.50 5.05
CA THR A 93 16.17 6.00 6.42
C THR A 93 15.34 5.13 7.35
N ALA A 94 14.58 4.18 6.81
CA ALA A 94 13.76 3.25 7.59
C ALA A 94 14.61 2.41 8.56
N ARG A 95 13.97 1.90 9.59
CA ARG A 95 14.58 1.05 10.62
C ARG A 95 14.18 -0.41 10.40
N PRO A 96 15.13 -1.27 10.01
CA PRO A 96 14.84 -2.69 9.81
C PRO A 96 14.36 -3.37 11.10
N LEU A 97 13.43 -4.31 10.96
CA LEU A 97 13.01 -5.21 12.03
C LEU A 97 13.90 -6.45 12.03
N SER A 98 14.38 -6.83 13.20
CA SER A 98 15.19 -8.03 13.36
C SER A 98 14.37 -9.29 13.05
N GLY A 99 14.97 -10.25 12.35
CA GLY A 99 14.32 -11.52 12.03
C GLY A 99 13.25 -11.47 10.93
N VAL A 100 12.99 -10.31 10.32
CA VAL A 100 12.04 -10.17 9.21
C VAL A 100 12.80 -10.19 7.87
N ALA A 101 12.31 -11.00 6.93
CA ALA A 101 12.93 -11.10 5.60
C ALA A 101 12.82 -9.76 4.82
N SER A 102 13.83 -9.44 4.01
CA SER A 102 13.91 -8.16 3.28
C SER A 102 12.75 -7.93 2.30
N ASN A 103 12.24 -8.98 1.65
CA ASN A 103 11.08 -8.89 0.78
C ASN A 103 9.77 -8.58 1.52
N ALA A 104 9.71 -8.86 2.83
CA ALA A 104 8.56 -8.61 3.68
C ALA A 104 8.60 -7.23 4.36
N GLN A 105 9.79 -6.62 4.49
CA GLN A 105 9.95 -5.34 5.18
C GLN A 105 10.57 -4.22 4.34
N GLY A 106 11.23 -4.53 3.23
CA GLY A 106 11.97 -3.55 2.45
C GLY A 106 13.06 -2.85 3.26
N GLY A 107 12.99 -1.53 3.39
CA GLY A 107 13.87 -0.75 4.26
C GLY A 107 13.57 -0.90 5.76
N GLY A 108 12.39 -1.43 6.12
CA GLY A 108 11.92 -1.52 7.49
C GLY A 108 10.84 -0.48 7.84
N VAL A 109 10.67 -0.20 9.12
CA VAL A 109 9.68 0.76 9.63
C VAL A 109 10.13 2.18 9.33
N VAL A 110 9.23 2.98 8.75
CA VAL A 110 9.50 4.39 8.41
C VAL A 110 9.93 5.18 9.63
N ASP A 111 11.04 5.89 9.50
CA ASP A 111 11.57 6.83 10.49
C ASP A 111 11.43 8.27 9.95
N VAL A 112 10.39 8.96 10.38
CA VAL A 112 10.04 10.31 9.90
C VAL A 112 11.16 11.31 10.19
N THR A 113 11.73 11.24 11.38
CA THR A 113 12.77 12.17 11.81
C THR A 113 14.02 12.01 10.96
N LYS A 114 14.45 10.76 10.73
CA LYS A 114 15.61 10.52 9.85
C LYS A 114 15.32 10.89 8.41
N ALA A 115 14.10 10.61 7.89
CA ALA A 115 13.74 10.97 6.53
C ALA A 115 13.73 12.49 6.30
N LEU A 116 13.26 13.27 7.27
CA LEU A 116 13.31 14.74 7.23
C LEU A 116 14.72 15.28 7.30
N ALA A 117 15.61 14.67 8.11
CA ALA A 117 16.99 15.11 8.30
C ALA A 117 17.96 14.66 7.17
N ALA A 118 17.61 13.60 6.45
CA ALA A 118 18.50 13.06 5.42
C ALA A 118 18.59 13.98 4.20
N ALA A 119 19.77 13.99 3.55
CA ALA A 119 19.98 14.74 2.32
C ALA A 119 19.09 14.22 1.18
N THR A 120 18.70 15.10 0.26
CA THR A 120 17.97 14.72 -0.95
C THR A 120 18.80 13.77 -1.81
N PRO A 121 18.28 12.57 -2.15
CA PRO A 121 19.03 11.62 -2.96
C PRO A 121 19.26 12.13 -4.39
N THR A 122 20.47 11.97 -4.90
CA THR A 122 20.85 12.39 -6.27
C THR A 122 20.55 11.31 -7.32
N ASN A 123 20.63 10.01 -6.95
CA ASN A 123 20.41 8.88 -7.85
C ASN A 123 19.22 8.06 -7.34
N ALA A 124 18.03 8.51 -7.65
CA ALA A 124 16.79 7.93 -7.09
C ALA A 124 15.95 7.15 -8.11
N THR A 125 16.31 7.16 -9.38
CA THR A 125 15.54 6.49 -10.44
C THR A 125 15.30 5.02 -10.15
N GLN A 126 14.06 4.58 -10.24
CA GLN A 126 13.68 3.18 -10.09
C GLN A 126 14.03 2.40 -11.35
N THR A 127 14.57 1.19 -11.17
CA THR A 127 15.06 0.34 -12.26
C THR A 127 14.23 -0.93 -12.44
N PHE A 128 12.95 -0.90 -12.07
CA PHE A 128 12.06 -2.05 -12.27
C PHE A 128 11.80 -2.27 -13.75
N THR A 129 11.69 -3.55 -14.13
CA THR A 129 11.10 -3.90 -15.41
C THR A 129 9.67 -3.38 -15.46
N LYS A 130 9.37 -2.56 -16.45
CA LYS A 130 8.02 -2.02 -16.63
C LYS A 130 7.04 -3.13 -16.93
N SER A 131 5.82 -3.02 -16.40
CA SER A 131 4.72 -3.90 -16.79
C SER A 131 4.40 -3.67 -18.27
N THR A 132 4.15 -4.77 -19.00
CA THR A 132 3.74 -4.71 -20.41
C THR A 132 2.24 -4.47 -20.55
N GLY A 133 1.44 -4.69 -19.51
CA GLY A 133 -0.02 -4.66 -19.57
C GLY A 133 -0.63 -5.82 -20.36
N THR A 134 0.16 -6.80 -20.78
CA THR A 134 -0.28 -7.92 -21.65
C THR A 134 -0.58 -9.20 -20.88
N GLY A 135 -0.67 -9.14 -19.55
CA GLY A 135 -1.00 -10.28 -18.71
C GLY A 135 -2.46 -10.73 -18.87
N SER A 136 -2.74 -11.96 -18.44
CA SER A 136 -4.10 -12.49 -18.38
C SER A 136 -4.91 -11.81 -17.28
N ILE A 137 -6.10 -11.29 -17.62
CA ILE A 137 -7.04 -10.76 -16.63
C ILE A 137 -7.63 -11.88 -15.77
N GLU A 138 -7.84 -13.06 -16.37
CA GLU A 138 -8.32 -14.24 -15.64
C GLU A 138 -7.30 -14.69 -14.58
N ALA A 139 -6.03 -14.78 -14.94
CA ALA A 139 -4.98 -15.12 -13.98
C ALA A 139 -4.85 -14.07 -12.84
N ALA A 140 -5.11 -12.79 -13.13
CA ALA A 140 -5.08 -11.72 -12.15
C ALA A 140 -6.22 -11.81 -11.11
N ARG A 141 -7.35 -12.47 -11.44
CA ARG A 141 -8.44 -12.71 -10.48
C ARG A 141 -8.06 -13.75 -9.41
N GLY A 142 -7.08 -14.58 -9.69
CA GLY A 142 -6.69 -15.67 -8.78
C GLY A 142 -7.82 -16.69 -8.61
N SER A 143 -8.13 -17.04 -7.36
CA SER A 143 -9.20 -17.98 -7.01
C SER A 143 -10.56 -17.32 -6.70
N THR A 144 -10.62 -15.98 -6.73
CA THR A 144 -11.83 -15.23 -6.41
C THR A 144 -12.40 -14.60 -7.66
N HIS A 145 -13.63 -14.98 -8.01
CA HIS A 145 -14.35 -14.46 -9.16
C HIS A 145 -15.52 -13.56 -8.72
N LEU A 146 -15.73 -12.48 -9.46
CA LEU A 146 -16.92 -11.67 -9.32
C LEU A 146 -18.13 -12.41 -9.92
N LEU A 147 -19.31 -12.17 -9.35
CA LEU A 147 -20.57 -12.58 -9.95
C LEU A 147 -21.12 -11.43 -10.79
N ALA A 148 -21.64 -11.77 -11.95
CA ALA A 148 -22.43 -10.85 -12.73
C ALA A 148 -23.83 -10.69 -12.13
N ASP A 149 -24.64 -9.72 -12.60
CA ASP A 149 -25.97 -9.42 -12.11
C ASP A 149 -26.92 -10.61 -12.20
N ASP A 150 -26.71 -11.52 -13.15
CA ASP A 150 -27.47 -12.77 -13.32
C ASP A 150 -26.98 -13.93 -12.43
N GLY A 151 -26.01 -13.68 -11.55
CA GLY A 151 -25.42 -14.66 -10.66
C GLY A 151 -24.35 -15.57 -11.33
N SER A 152 -24.08 -15.42 -12.62
CA SER A 152 -23.03 -16.19 -13.28
C SER A 152 -21.64 -15.71 -12.89
N ILE A 153 -20.70 -16.66 -12.81
CA ILE A 153 -19.29 -16.35 -12.51
C ILE A 153 -18.65 -15.63 -13.70
N LEU A 154 -17.98 -14.53 -13.43
CA LEU A 154 -17.17 -13.82 -14.40
C LEU A 154 -15.83 -14.57 -14.56
N SER A 155 -15.63 -15.26 -15.66
CA SER A 155 -14.44 -16.06 -15.96
C SER A 155 -13.96 -15.88 -17.40
N GLY A 156 -12.69 -16.17 -17.65
CA GLY A 156 -12.05 -15.99 -18.94
C GLY A 156 -11.49 -14.58 -19.17
N GLU A 157 -10.94 -14.34 -20.35
CA GLU A 157 -10.37 -13.05 -20.74
C GLU A 157 -11.49 -12.06 -21.12
N ILE A 158 -12.30 -11.68 -20.11
CA ILE A 158 -13.38 -10.71 -20.24
C ILE A 158 -13.29 -9.69 -19.09
N ASP A 159 -13.68 -8.44 -19.34
CA ASP A 159 -13.74 -7.39 -18.33
C ASP A 159 -15.03 -7.48 -17.47
N VAL A 160 -15.20 -6.56 -16.54
CA VAL A 160 -16.39 -6.50 -15.67
C VAL A 160 -17.68 -6.17 -16.43
N MET A 161 -17.58 -5.65 -17.67
CA MET A 161 -18.70 -5.37 -18.56
C MET A 161 -18.94 -6.52 -19.54
N ARG A 162 -18.31 -7.67 -19.33
CA ARG A 162 -18.35 -8.87 -20.21
C ARG A 162 -17.82 -8.65 -21.61
N GLN A 163 -16.98 -7.63 -21.80
CA GLN A 163 -16.33 -7.42 -23.09
C GLN A 163 -14.99 -8.19 -23.12
N PRO A 164 -14.59 -8.70 -24.30
CA PRO A 164 -13.30 -9.36 -24.43
C PRO A 164 -12.16 -8.47 -23.96
N TRP A 165 -11.30 -8.99 -23.08
CA TRP A 165 -10.11 -8.30 -22.62
C TRP A 165 -8.96 -8.53 -23.61
N LEU A 166 -8.54 -7.46 -24.26
CA LEU A 166 -7.41 -7.43 -25.17
C LEU A 166 -6.26 -6.64 -24.56
N GLY A 167 -5.52 -7.25 -23.64
CA GLY A 167 -4.45 -6.59 -22.91
C GLY A 167 -3.40 -5.94 -23.81
N SER A 168 -3.05 -6.55 -24.93
CA SER A 168 -2.13 -5.96 -25.92
C SER A 168 -2.67 -4.67 -26.57
N PHE A 169 -3.96 -4.59 -26.83
CA PHE A 169 -4.62 -3.40 -27.33
C PHE A 169 -4.55 -2.26 -26.31
N TRP A 170 -4.92 -2.54 -25.07
CA TRP A 170 -4.89 -1.54 -24.00
C TRP A 170 -3.48 -1.08 -23.68
N ALA A 171 -2.48 -1.99 -23.69
CA ALA A 171 -1.08 -1.64 -23.49
C ALA A 171 -0.55 -0.70 -24.58
N ALA A 172 -0.92 -0.95 -25.85
CA ALA A 172 -0.56 -0.07 -26.97
C ALA A 172 -1.19 1.32 -26.85
N THR A 173 -2.45 1.40 -26.41
CA THR A 173 -3.17 2.67 -26.25
C THR A 173 -2.62 3.50 -25.07
N ALA A 174 -2.16 2.85 -24.01
CA ALA A 174 -1.63 3.54 -22.84
C ALA A 174 -0.22 4.11 -23.05
N THR A 175 0.48 3.75 -24.10
CA THR A 175 1.83 4.22 -24.43
C THR A 175 1.86 5.39 -25.42
N THR A 176 0.73 5.81 -25.93
CA THR A 176 0.55 7.01 -26.78
C THR A 176 0.09 8.19 -25.95
#